data_2f50423837255580dd0c3ae6101aca32
#
_entry.id   2f50423837255580dd0c3ae6101aca32
#
_cell.length_a   1.000
_cell.length_b   1.000
_cell.length_c   1.000
_cell.angle_alpha   90.00
_cell.angle_beta   90.00
_cell.angle_gamma   90.00
#
_symmetry.space_group_name_H-M   'P 1'
#
loop_
_entity.id
_entity.type
_entity.pdbx_description
1 polymer ?
#
loop_
_entity_poly.entity_id
_entity_poly.type
_entity_poly.pdbx_seq_one_letter_code
_entity_poly.pdbx_strand_id
1 'polypeptide(L)'
;MSYAVEFTRGAEDDLVRLYDFLLDRAKTLEELDVADEAVKVIRQAALSHLSTTPFSYRKVGARSTLRELIIPFGTTGYILRFDIRSPELVLVIGARHQREEDFH
;
A
#
# COMPACT_ATOMS: atom_id res chain seq x y z
N MET A 1 -18.94 7.00 8.92
CA MET A 1 -18.38 8.00 8.02
C MET A 1 -17.26 7.41 7.20
N SER A 2 -17.15 7.82 5.95
CA SER A 2 -16.09 7.34 5.06
C SER A 2 -15.00 8.37 4.92
N TYR A 3 -13.76 7.90 4.80
CA TYR A 3 -12.63 8.74 4.44
C TYR A 3 -12.39 8.64 2.94
N ALA A 4 -12.05 9.74 2.29
CA ALA A 4 -11.46 9.68 0.97
C ALA A 4 -10.04 9.12 1.12
N VAL A 5 -9.65 8.21 0.24
CA VAL A 5 -8.31 7.59 0.26
C VAL A 5 -7.61 7.98 -1.02
N GLU A 6 -6.51 8.73 -0.89
CA GLU A 6 -5.74 9.20 -2.03
C GLU A 6 -4.30 8.73 -1.92
N PHE A 7 -3.67 8.47 -3.05
CA PHE A 7 -2.26 8.10 -3.11
C PHE A 7 -1.46 9.34 -3.51
N THR A 8 -0.42 9.63 -2.74
CA THR A 8 0.52 10.68 -3.12
C THR A 8 1.33 10.24 -4.33
N ARG A 9 2.00 11.18 -4.99
CA ARG A 9 2.90 10.87 -6.08
C ARG A 9 3.99 9.88 -5.65
N GLY A 10 4.55 10.06 -4.46
CA GLY A 10 5.54 9.13 -3.93
C GLY A 10 5.00 7.72 -3.78
N ALA A 11 3.76 7.58 -3.31
CA ALA A 11 3.11 6.27 -3.21
C ALA A 11 2.87 5.67 -4.59
N GLU A 12 2.43 6.47 -5.56
CA GLU A 12 2.24 5.99 -6.94
C GLU A 12 3.57 5.53 -7.54
N ASP A 13 4.65 6.27 -7.31
CA ASP A 13 5.99 5.89 -7.76
C ASP A 13 6.43 4.57 -7.13
N ASP A 14 6.11 4.35 -5.85
CA ASP A 14 6.39 3.08 -5.18
C ASP A 14 5.63 1.93 -5.83
N LEU A 15 4.36 2.14 -6.22
CA LEU A 15 3.58 1.10 -6.90
C LEU A 15 4.18 0.75 -8.26
N VAL A 16 4.65 1.75 -9.00
CA VAL A 16 5.34 1.52 -10.29
C VAL A 16 6.61 0.70 -10.06
N ARG A 17 7.38 1.05 -9.05
CA ARG A 17 8.61 0.32 -8.69
C ARG A 17 8.32 -1.15 -8.35
N LEU A 18 7.30 -1.39 -7.55
CA LEU A 18 6.89 -2.75 -7.17
C LEU A 18 6.43 -3.55 -8.39
N TYR A 19 5.66 -2.91 -9.27
CA TYR A 19 5.16 -3.52 -10.50
C TYR A 19 6.32 -3.91 -11.42
N ASP A 20 7.25 -2.97 -11.65
CA ASP A 20 8.41 -3.20 -12.51
C ASP A 20 9.29 -4.32 -11.96
N PHE A 21 9.47 -4.38 -10.65
CA PHE A 21 10.22 -5.46 -10.01
C PHE A 21 9.61 -6.83 -10.33
N LEU A 22 8.28 -6.95 -10.24
CA LEU A 22 7.59 -8.20 -10.55
C LEU A 22 7.66 -8.54 -12.04
N LEU A 23 7.52 -7.54 -12.91
CA LEU A 23 7.64 -7.75 -14.35
C LEU A 23 9.01 -8.25 -14.75
N ASP A 24 10.06 -7.66 -14.18
CA ASP A 24 11.44 -8.03 -14.49
C ASP A 24 11.74 -9.49 -14.12
N ARG A 25 11.04 -10.03 -13.14
CA ARG A 25 11.23 -11.41 -12.68
C ARG A 25 10.27 -12.39 -13.34
N ALA A 26 9.27 -11.91 -14.05
CA ALA A 26 8.26 -12.76 -14.65
C ALA A 26 8.84 -13.52 -15.85
N LYS A 27 8.62 -14.83 -15.88
CA LYS A 27 9.08 -15.72 -16.96
C LYS A 27 7.93 -16.37 -17.71
N THR A 28 6.71 -16.23 -17.20
CA THR A 28 5.51 -16.81 -17.78
C THR A 28 4.41 -15.78 -17.86
N LEU A 29 3.37 -16.08 -18.62
CA LEU A 29 2.18 -15.20 -18.71
C LEU A 29 1.48 -15.12 -17.35
N GLU A 30 1.42 -16.23 -16.61
CA GLU A 30 0.82 -16.22 -15.28
C GLU A 30 1.57 -15.30 -14.32
N GLU A 31 2.90 -15.25 -14.42
CA GLU A 31 3.70 -14.36 -13.57
C GLU A 31 3.51 -12.89 -13.93
N LEU A 32 3.26 -12.58 -15.21
CA LEU A 32 2.91 -11.23 -15.62
C LEU A 32 1.56 -10.82 -15.01
N ASP A 33 0.60 -11.74 -14.97
CA ASP A 33 -0.70 -11.49 -14.35
C ASP A 33 -0.57 -11.23 -12.85
N VAL A 34 0.40 -11.87 -12.19
CA VAL A 34 0.69 -11.65 -10.77
C VAL A 34 1.08 -10.18 -10.51
N ALA A 35 1.88 -9.59 -11.41
CA ALA A 35 2.27 -8.18 -11.27
C ALA A 35 1.05 -7.26 -11.28
N ASP A 36 0.13 -7.47 -12.22
CA ASP A 36 -1.12 -6.70 -12.30
C ASP A 36 -1.98 -6.92 -11.06
N GLU A 37 -2.09 -8.16 -10.61
CA GLU A 37 -2.91 -8.51 -9.45
C GLU A 37 -2.37 -7.89 -8.18
N ALA A 38 -1.04 -7.86 -8.00
CA ALA A 38 -0.43 -7.28 -6.81
C ALA A 38 -0.82 -5.80 -6.64
N VAL A 39 -0.71 -5.01 -7.70
CA VAL A 39 -1.08 -3.59 -7.65
C VAL A 39 -2.57 -3.42 -7.39
N LYS A 40 -3.40 -4.24 -8.03
CA LYS A 40 -4.84 -4.21 -7.83
C LYS A 40 -5.21 -4.51 -6.38
N VAL A 41 -4.62 -5.54 -5.79
CA VAL A 41 -4.86 -5.92 -4.40
C VAL A 41 -4.45 -4.81 -3.45
N ILE A 42 -3.31 -4.16 -3.68
CA ILE A 42 -2.85 -3.04 -2.86
C ILE A 42 -3.88 -1.90 -2.90
N ARG A 43 -4.31 -1.50 -4.10
CA ARG A 43 -5.29 -0.41 -4.23
C ARG A 43 -6.62 -0.73 -3.59
N GLN A 44 -7.12 -1.95 -3.80
CA GLN A 44 -8.40 -2.39 -3.23
C GLN A 44 -8.34 -2.47 -1.70
N ALA A 45 -7.24 -2.96 -1.16
CA ALA A 45 -7.05 -3.04 0.29
C ALA A 45 -7.03 -1.63 0.91
N ALA A 46 -6.33 -0.70 0.27
CA ALA A 46 -6.31 0.68 0.73
C ALA A 46 -7.71 1.28 0.78
N LEU A 47 -8.47 1.14 -0.30
CA LEU A 47 -9.83 1.67 -0.35
C LEU A 47 -10.73 1.00 0.68
N SER A 48 -10.72 -0.34 0.76
CA SER A 48 -11.61 -1.07 1.66
C SER A 48 -11.34 -0.78 3.12
N HIS A 49 -10.07 -0.77 3.52
CA HIS A 49 -9.70 -0.68 4.93
C HIS A 49 -9.57 0.76 5.42
N LEU A 50 -8.98 1.62 4.60
CA LEU A 50 -8.67 2.98 5.05
C LEU A 50 -9.83 3.94 4.88
N SER A 51 -10.82 3.61 4.07
CA SER A 51 -12.02 4.44 3.94
C SER A 51 -12.93 4.35 5.16
N THR A 52 -12.80 3.31 5.97
CA THR A 52 -13.70 3.08 7.12
C THR A 52 -13.00 3.11 8.46
N THR A 53 -11.84 2.46 8.61
CA THR A 53 -11.21 2.25 9.92
C THR A 53 -9.71 2.56 9.93
N PRO A 54 -9.28 3.74 9.47
CA PRO A 54 -7.84 4.03 9.39
C PRO A 54 -7.13 4.03 10.74
N PHE A 55 -7.83 4.37 11.82
CA PHE A 55 -7.25 4.39 13.16
C PHE A 55 -7.11 3.00 13.79
N SER A 56 -7.59 1.94 13.12
CA SER A 56 -7.47 0.57 13.62
C SER A 56 -6.10 -0.05 13.41
N TYR A 57 -5.25 0.58 12.61
CA TYR A 57 -3.96 0.03 12.23
C TYR A 57 -2.83 0.62 13.06
N ARG A 58 -1.65 -0.04 13.03
CA ARG A 58 -0.56 0.28 13.95
C ARG A 58 0.03 1.65 13.63
N LYS A 59 0.43 2.34 14.69
CA LYS A 59 1.12 3.63 14.57
C LYS A 59 2.56 3.45 14.12
N VAL A 60 3.08 4.47 13.46
CA VAL A 60 4.48 4.57 13.09
C VAL A 60 5.06 5.76 13.87
N GLY A 61 6.00 5.47 14.77
CA GLY A 61 6.60 6.50 15.59
C GLY A 61 5.62 7.11 16.59
N ALA A 62 5.82 8.37 16.92
CA ALA A 62 5.06 9.08 17.95
C ALA A 62 3.75 9.72 17.44
N ARG A 63 3.60 9.87 16.13
CA ARG A 63 2.40 10.54 15.56
C ARG A 63 1.22 9.58 15.52
N SER A 64 0.11 10.00 16.08
CA SER A 64 -1.12 9.19 16.08
C SER A 64 -1.76 9.04 14.71
N THR A 65 -1.44 9.92 13.76
CA THR A 65 -2.05 9.93 12.43
C THR A 65 -1.24 9.15 11.40
N LEU A 66 0.04 8.85 11.69
CA LEU A 66 0.91 8.11 10.78
C LEU A 66 0.84 6.63 11.11
N ARG A 67 0.35 5.83 10.16
CA ARG A 67 0.07 4.41 10.42
C ARG A 67 0.47 3.54 9.24
N GLU A 68 0.44 2.22 9.46
CA GLU A 68 0.77 1.25 8.43
C GLU A 68 -0.29 0.18 8.32
N LEU A 69 -0.62 -0.19 7.08
CA LEU A 69 -1.50 -1.29 6.74
C LEU A 69 -0.68 -2.42 6.14
N ILE A 70 -0.77 -3.62 6.71
CA ILE A 70 -0.11 -4.80 6.18
C ILE A 70 -1.11 -5.53 5.29
N ILE A 71 -0.70 -5.80 4.05
CA ILE A 71 -1.54 -6.43 3.03
C ILE A 71 -0.93 -7.78 2.66
N PRO A 72 -1.54 -8.91 3.06
CA PRO A 72 -1.04 -10.22 2.65
C PRO A 72 -1.18 -10.43 1.15
N PHE A 73 -0.19 -11.06 0.54
CA PHE A 73 -0.23 -11.42 -0.88
C PHE A 73 0.63 -12.66 -1.11
N GLY A 74 -0.02 -13.78 -1.44
CA GLY A 74 0.67 -15.07 -1.57
C GLY A 74 1.34 -15.47 -0.26
N THR A 75 2.61 -15.82 -0.32
CA THR A 75 3.41 -16.20 0.86
C THR A 75 4.11 -14.99 1.49
N THR A 76 3.83 -13.80 1.02
CA THR A 76 4.48 -12.57 1.46
C THR A 76 3.43 -11.47 1.58
N GLY A 77 3.79 -10.23 1.38
CA GLY A 77 2.85 -9.12 1.44
C GLY A 77 3.49 -7.77 1.24
N TYR A 78 2.67 -6.76 1.38
CA TYR A 78 3.07 -5.37 1.19
C TYR A 78 2.70 -4.55 2.42
N ILE A 79 3.39 -3.47 2.63
CA ILE A 79 3.11 -2.52 3.71
C ILE A 79 2.83 -1.16 3.08
N LEU A 80 1.66 -0.62 3.37
CA LEU A 80 1.31 0.76 3.00
C LEU A 80 1.50 1.65 4.21
N ARG A 81 2.22 2.74 4.02
CA ARG A 81 2.29 3.81 5.03
C ARG A 81 1.30 4.89 4.64
N PHE A 82 0.51 5.34 5.60
CA PHE A 82 -0.51 6.34 5.33
C PHE A 82 -0.60 7.34 6.49
N ASP A 83 -1.11 8.52 6.15
CA ASP A 83 -1.31 9.61 7.11
C ASP A 83 -2.79 10.00 7.09
N ILE A 84 -3.41 10.01 8.27
CA ILE A 84 -4.79 10.43 8.42
C ILE A 84 -4.77 11.95 8.58
N ARG A 85 -5.03 12.65 7.48
CA ARG A 85 -4.84 14.11 7.39
C ARG A 85 -5.97 14.91 8.00
N SER A 86 -7.18 14.38 7.99
CA SER A 86 -8.37 15.04 8.51
C SER A 86 -9.44 13.98 8.80
N PRO A 87 -10.57 14.35 9.39
CA PRO A 87 -11.70 13.41 9.55
C PRO A 87 -12.26 12.88 8.22
N GLU A 88 -11.80 13.41 7.10
CA GLU A 88 -12.35 13.08 5.78
C GLU A 88 -11.31 12.55 4.81
N LEU A 89 -10.02 12.60 5.12
CA LEU A 89 -8.96 12.30 4.16
C LEU A 89 -7.85 11.48 4.76
N VAL A 90 -7.53 10.37 4.06
CA VAL A 90 -6.34 9.55 4.31
C VAL A 90 -5.45 9.63 3.08
N LEU A 91 -4.17 9.93 3.28
CA LEU A 91 -3.17 9.91 2.21
C LEU A 91 -2.28 8.70 2.37
N VAL A 92 -2.23 7.85 1.35
CA VAL A 92 -1.23 6.79 1.27
C VAL A 92 0.05 7.44 0.76
N ILE A 93 1.10 7.39 1.57
CA ILE A 93 2.34 8.13 1.29
C ILE A 93 3.48 7.24 0.83
N GLY A 94 3.36 5.92 1.00
CA GLY A 94 4.40 5.00 0.55
C GLY A 94 3.91 3.57 0.54
N ALA A 95 4.61 2.73 -0.24
CA ALA A 95 4.35 1.31 -0.33
C ALA A 95 5.67 0.58 -0.46
N ARG A 96 5.79 -0.55 0.23
CA ARG A 96 6.96 -1.40 0.10
C ARG A 96 6.59 -2.87 0.24
N HIS A 97 7.47 -3.72 -0.26
CA HIS A 97 7.36 -5.14 0.00
C HIS A 97 7.75 -5.41 1.47
N GLN A 98 7.14 -6.40 2.08
CA GLN A 98 7.39 -6.75 3.47
C GLN A 98 8.87 -6.98 3.79
N ARG A 99 9.64 -7.47 2.82
CA ARG A 99 11.05 -7.78 2.99
C ARG A 99 11.99 -6.60 2.79
N GLU A 100 11.48 -5.48 2.30
CA GLU A 100 12.29 -4.25 2.21
C GLU A 100 12.41 -3.63 3.60
N GLU A 101 13.58 -3.07 3.89
CA GLU A 101 13.83 -2.51 5.22
C GLU A 101 13.22 -1.13 5.40
N ASP A 102 13.03 -0.38 4.31
CA ASP A 102 12.58 1.01 4.39
C ASP A 102 11.80 1.42 3.15
N PHE A 103 11.13 2.55 3.25
CA PHE A 103 10.40 3.16 2.14
C PHE A 103 11.36 4.00 1.28
N HIS A 104 11.08 4.03 0.00
CA HIS A 104 11.92 4.76 -0.98
C HIS A 104 11.39 6.15 -1.28
#